data_256133b1f4464f59175068bfbe7eab8b
#
_entry.id   256133b1f4464f59175068bfbe7eab8b
#
_cell.length_a   1.000
_cell.length_b   1.000
_cell.length_c   1.000
_cell.angle_alpha   90.00
_cell.angle_beta   90.00
_cell.angle_gamma   90.00
#
_symmetry.space_group_name_H-M   'P 1'
#
loop_
_entity.id
_entity.type
_entity.pdbx_description
1 polymer ?
#
loop_
_entity_poly.entity_id
_entity_poly.type
_entity_poly.pdbx_seq_one_letter_code
_entity_poly.pdbx_strand_id
1 'polypeptide(L)'
;MLKDSGLVPEDTWENVLAESERRSFTRDKPDYSLLLDGLLIEREQGITVDVAWRYFTTSKRKFIVADCPGHEDYTRNMVTGASNCDAALVLVDARKGLLPQTRRHLAVVAMMRVRSVLVVVNKMDLVHWDSACFNKIRLAVTECASQMGLAEITVVPVSAVDGGNVVNGAPDAPWYKGYTVLQALETLPGRRHQGVPFRLVAQWINRPDQDFRGISGQVIGARLNVGDTIQVLPSNAQARVQRICTFDGDLQHAHPGQAVTVVLDRELDVARGDWLVKTDDAAPAVTNLLEANVVWMSDTPLIPGHRYDLQIGCTTVPGSVRLIKHLDVSSLKTHEAARLHCNDVGRCEIVLERPVPIDSYADSVDTGGLIFVDRNTFRTEGAGMATPAARREVVWHETAVDRNARSAIKGHPPQVVWLTGLSGVGKSTIANALEARLNAVGVHTMLMDGDNVRHGLNRDLGFSQADRIENIRRIGEAANLMLNAGLVVITAFISPFRDDRQLARGLVRKGEFLEVFVDAPLAVCEARDPKGLYKRARAGQIPDFTGVSHPYEPPLEPELRIDTSLTSVAESVQTILAALKVKGFRV
;
A
#
# COMPACT_ATOMS: atom_id res chain seq x y z
N MET A 1 22.52 -24.14 -17.58
CA MET A 1 22.00 -24.95 -16.46
C MET A 1 20.92 -25.95 -16.92
N LEU A 2 19.76 -25.51 -17.43
CA LEU A 2 18.71 -26.45 -17.91
C LEU A 2 19.23 -27.46 -18.92
N LYS A 3 20.00 -27.02 -19.92
CA LYS A 3 20.64 -27.89 -20.91
C LYS A 3 21.63 -28.86 -20.27
N ASP A 4 22.56 -28.34 -19.44
CA ASP A 4 23.64 -29.13 -18.85
C ASP A 4 23.14 -30.14 -17.80
N SER A 5 21.94 -29.91 -17.29
CA SER A 5 21.20 -30.86 -16.43
C SER A 5 20.39 -31.89 -17.20
N GLY A 6 20.39 -31.86 -18.55
CA GLY A 6 19.63 -32.81 -19.38
C GLY A 6 18.11 -32.64 -19.31
N LEU A 7 17.64 -31.44 -18.94
CA LEU A 7 16.23 -31.15 -18.66
C LEU A 7 15.48 -30.46 -19.81
N VAL A 8 16.19 -30.16 -20.91
CA VAL A 8 15.58 -29.60 -22.12
C VAL A 8 15.23 -30.76 -23.05
N PRO A 9 13.96 -30.92 -23.48
CA PRO A 9 13.57 -31.90 -24.47
C PRO A 9 14.34 -31.74 -25.77
N GLU A 10 14.65 -32.85 -26.44
CA GLU A 10 15.53 -32.89 -27.62
C GLU A 10 14.94 -32.10 -28.79
N ASP A 11 13.62 -32.22 -29.01
CA ASP A 11 12.86 -31.44 -29.98
C ASP A 11 12.89 -29.92 -29.75
N THR A 12 12.78 -29.51 -28.47
CA THR A 12 12.90 -28.10 -28.06
C THR A 12 14.31 -27.59 -28.32
N TRP A 13 15.31 -28.41 -28.03
CA TRP A 13 16.70 -28.04 -28.26
C TRP A 13 17.04 -27.90 -29.75
N GLU A 14 16.56 -28.81 -30.61
CA GLU A 14 16.71 -28.73 -32.06
C GLU A 14 16.08 -27.44 -32.63
N ASN A 15 14.91 -27.05 -32.14
CA ASN A 15 14.27 -25.78 -32.53
C ASN A 15 15.11 -24.56 -32.14
N VAL A 16 15.69 -24.57 -30.94
CA VAL A 16 16.59 -23.48 -30.49
C VAL A 16 17.83 -23.39 -31.36
N LEU A 17 18.43 -24.52 -31.74
CA LEU A 17 19.57 -24.54 -32.63
C LEU A 17 19.20 -23.98 -34.01
N ALA A 18 18.12 -24.45 -34.62
CA ALA A 18 17.66 -24.00 -35.92
C ALA A 18 17.31 -22.50 -35.95
N GLU A 19 16.74 -21.98 -34.88
CA GLU A 19 16.40 -20.55 -34.78
C GLU A 19 17.64 -19.70 -34.45
N SER A 20 18.58 -20.22 -33.67
CA SER A 20 19.91 -19.60 -33.42
C SER A 20 20.72 -19.43 -34.70
N GLU A 21 20.76 -20.45 -35.57
CA GLU A 21 21.43 -20.38 -36.86
C GLU A 21 20.81 -19.31 -37.79
N ARG A 22 19.51 -19.10 -37.72
CA ARG A 22 18.82 -18.06 -38.50
C ARG A 22 19.12 -16.63 -38.05
N ARG A 23 19.38 -16.46 -36.74
CA ARG A 23 19.57 -15.14 -36.11
C ARG A 23 21.03 -14.74 -35.87
N SER A 24 21.93 -15.70 -35.79
CA SER A 24 23.27 -15.47 -35.28
C SER A 24 24.20 -14.87 -36.32
N PHE A 25 24.79 -13.72 -35.97
CA PHE A 25 25.99 -13.18 -36.61
C PHE A 25 27.28 -13.97 -36.24
N THR A 26 27.19 -14.88 -35.26
CA THR A 26 28.31 -15.75 -34.82
C THR A 26 27.91 -17.22 -35.00
N ARG A 27 28.50 -17.88 -35.96
CA ARG A 27 28.17 -19.25 -36.44
C ARG A 27 28.40 -20.41 -35.45
N ASP A 28 28.99 -20.17 -34.28
CA ASP A 28 29.57 -21.28 -33.49
C ASP A 28 28.88 -21.56 -32.13
N LYS A 29 27.90 -20.74 -31.66
CA LYS A 29 27.27 -20.98 -30.34
C LYS A 29 25.78 -20.71 -30.37
N PRO A 30 24.94 -21.59 -29.74
CA PRO A 30 23.51 -21.39 -29.70
C PRO A 30 23.09 -20.21 -28.81
N ASP A 31 22.02 -19.55 -29.21
CA ASP A 31 21.38 -18.49 -28.41
C ASP A 31 20.45 -19.11 -27.36
N TYR A 32 20.97 -19.21 -26.14
CA TYR A 32 20.23 -19.76 -25.00
C TYR A 32 19.03 -18.92 -24.54
N SER A 33 18.95 -17.63 -24.93
CA SER A 33 17.83 -16.76 -24.57
C SER A 33 16.51 -17.26 -25.16
N LEU A 34 16.58 -17.90 -26.34
CA LEU A 34 15.43 -18.50 -27.01
C LEU A 34 14.70 -19.58 -26.20
N LEU A 35 15.34 -20.14 -25.17
CA LEU A 35 14.70 -21.07 -24.25
C LEU A 35 13.73 -20.36 -23.28
N LEU A 36 13.93 -19.09 -23.01
CA LEU A 36 13.20 -18.32 -22.00
C LEU A 36 12.33 -17.23 -22.63
N ASP A 37 12.80 -16.55 -23.67
CA ASP A 37 12.14 -15.42 -24.32
C ASP A 37 10.90 -15.85 -25.07
N GLY A 38 9.73 -15.63 -24.46
CA GLY A 38 8.42 -16.01 -24.99
C GLY A 38 7.77 -14.94 -25.86
N LEU A 39 8.09 -13.66 -25.62
CA LEU A 39 7.46 -12.52 -26.30
C LEU A 39 8.22 -12.13 -27.57
N LEU A 40 7.48 -11.69 -28.59
CA LEU A 40 8.07 -11.24 -29.85
C LEU A 40 9.03 -10.07 -29.63
N ILE A 41 8.64 -9.12 -28.76
CA ILE A 41 9.43 -7.95 -28.43
C ILE A 41 10.75 -8.29 -27.72
N GLU A 42 10.76 -9.31 -26.86
CA GLU A 42 11.97 -9.82 -26.20
C GLU A 42 12.94 -10.38 -27.23
N ARG A 43 12.42 -11.12 -28.19
CA ARG A 43 13.19 -11.71 -29.28
C ARG A 43 13.75 -10.69 -30.26
N GLU A 44 13.03 -9.56 -30.48
CA GLU A 44 13.48 -8.47 -31.35
C GLU A 44 14.53 -7.57 -30.67
N GLN A 45 14.33 -7.28 -29.40
CA GLN A 45 15.20 -6.37 -28.64
C GLN A 45 16.36 -7.09 -27.94
N GLY A 46 16.27 -8.41 -27.77
CA GLY A 46 17.28 -9.20 -27.06
C GLY A 46 17.39 -8.89 -25.56
N ILE A 47 16.27 -8.45 -24.96
CA ILE A 47 16.14 -8.17 -23.52
C ILE A 47 14.88 -8.80 -22.98
N THR A 48 14.91 -9.30 -21.75
CA THR A 48 13.74 -9.75 -21.01
C THR A 48 12.89 -8.55 -20.61
N VAL A 49 11.60 -8.58 -20.89
CA VAL A 49 10.64 -7.50 -20.60
C VAL A 49 9.71 -7.88 -19.45
N ASP A 50 9.19 -9.11 -19.46
CA ASP A 50 8.27 -9.61 -18.44
C ASP A 50 8.89 -10.78 -17.66
N VAL A 51 8.24 -11.17 -16.56
CA VAL A 51 8.69 -12.29 -15.72
C VAL A 51 8.33 -13.62 -16.37
N ALA A 52 9.35 -14.40 -16.74
CA ALA A 52 9.13 -15.75 -17.28
C ALA A 52 9.37 -16.82 -16.20
N TRP A 53 8.43 -17.75 -16.08
CA TRP A 53 8.49 -18.82 -15.09
C TRP A 53 8.89 -20.13 -15.76
N ARG A 54 9.89 -20.82 -15.19
CA ARG A 54 10.36 -22.12 -15.65
C ARG A 54 10.54 -23.07 -14.48
N TYR A 55 10.33 -24.34 -14.73
CA TYR A 55 10.37 -25.39 -13.71
C TYR A 55 11.44 -26.39 -14.08
N PHE A 56 12.23 -26.82 -13.11
CA PHE A 56 13.10 -27.97 -13.25
C PHE A 56 13.27 -28.71 -11.92
N THR A 57 13.69 -29.96 -12.00
CA THR A 57 13.84 -30.84 -10.83
C THR A 57 15.19 -31.51 -10.88
N THR A 58 15.91 -31.50 -9.77
CA THR A 58 17.09 -32.36 -9.55
C THR A 58 16.70 -33.54 -8.64
N SER A 59 17.64 -34.43 -8.39
CA SER A 59 17.41 -35.53 -7.43
C SER A 59 17.18 -35.03 -6.00
N LYS A 60 17.55 -33.78 -5.68
CA LYS A 60 17.46 -33.20 -4.32
C LYS A 60 16.32 -32.21 -4.15
N ARG A 61 15.97 -31.45 -5.22
CA ARG A 61 15.05 -30.32 -5.09
C ARG A 61 14.30 -30.02 -6.39
N LYS A 62 13.07 -29.52 -6.24
CA LYS A 62 12.31 -28.87 -7.32
C LYS A 62 12.56 -27.37 -7.28
N PHE A 63 12.76 -26.77 -8.44
CA PHE A 63 13.02 -25.35 -8.62
C PHE A 63 11.96 -24.71 -9.50
N ILE A 64 11.56 -23.52 -9.13
CA ILE A 64 10.78 -22.59 -9.93
C ILE A 64 11.68 -21.38 -10.17
N VAL A 65 12.06 -21.15 -11.42
CA VAL A 65 12.90 -20.02 -11.80
C VAL A 65 12.02 -18.91 -12.33
N ALA A 66 12.10 -17.74 -11.71
CA ALA A 66 11.54 -16.49 -12.21
C ALA A 66 12.65 -15.75 -12.94
N ASP A 67 12.63 -15.73 -14.26
CA ASP A 67 13.53 -14.90 -15.05
C ASP A 67 12.98 -13.48 -15.10
N CYS A 68 13.75 -12.52 -14.57
CA CYS A 68 13.31 -11.15 -14.36
C CYS A 68 14.11 -10.20 -15.26
N PRO A 69 13.46 -9.17 -15.82
CA PRO A 69 14.16 -8.18 -16.62
C PRO A 69 15.20 -7.41 -15.80
N GLY A 70 16.32 -7.10 -16.41
CA GLY A 70 17.40 -6.36 -15.77
C GLY A 70 17.38 -4.85 -16.04
N HIS A 71 16.59 -4.35 -17.00
CA HIS A 71 16.55 -2.94 -17.38
C HIS A 71 15.76 -2.11 -16.35
N GLU A 72 16.18 -0.86 -16.12
CA GLU A 72 15.56 0.00 -15.10
C GLU A 72 14.09 0.31 -15.37
N ASP A 73 13.69 0.41 -16.64
CA ASP A 73 12.27 0.64 -17.02
C ASP A 73 11.35 -0.53 -16.66
N TYR A 74 11.90 -1.68 -16.30
CA TYR A 74 11.14 -2.87 -15.91
C TYR A 74 11.32 -3.24 -14.43
N THR A 75 11.72 -2.29 -13.59
CA THR A 75 11.92 -2.51 -12.15
C THR A 75 10.68 -3.12 -11.49
N ARG A 76 9.46 -2.74 -11.90
CA ARG A 76 8.20 -3.31 -11.42
C ARG A 76 8.12 -4.83 -11.62
N ASN A 77 8.55 -5.33 -12.79
CA ASN A 77 8.53 -6.75 -13.12
C ASN A 77 9.58 -7.51 -12.31
N MET A 78 10.77 -6.92 -12.10
CA MET A 78 11.78 -7.46 -11.20
C MET A 78 11.28 -7.56 -9.75
N VAL A 79 10.61 -6.53 -9.24
CA VAL A 79 10.00 -6.55 -7.89
C VAL A 79 8.95 -7.65 -7.78
N THR A 80 8.10 -7.80 -8.80
CA THR A 80 7.08 -8.86 -8.87
C THR A 80 7.70 -10.25 -8.79
N GLY A 81 8.76 -10.51 -9.57
CA GLY A 81 9.48 -11.77 -9.52
C GLY A 81 10.17 -12.02 -8.18
N ALA A 82 10.86 -11.00 -7.65
CA ALA A 82 11.60 -11.10 -6.39
C ALA A 82 10.69 -11.28 -5.16
N SER A 83 9.47 -10.72 -5.17
CA SER A 83 8.56 -10.77 -4.02
C SER A 83 8.16 -12.19 -3.60
N ASN A 84 8.22 -13.14 -4.51
CA ASN A 84 7.81 -14.53 -4.26
C ASN A 84 8.97 -15.55 -4.37
N CYS A 85 10.21 -15.09 -4.26
CA CYS A 85 11.40 -15.94 -4.36
C CYS A 85 12.00 -16.27 -2.99
N ASP A 86 12.51 -17.50 -2.84
CA ASP A 86 13.29 -17.94 -1.68
C ASP A 86 14.74 -17.51 -1.78
N ALA A 87 15.26 -17.39 -3.01
CA ALA A 87 16.64 -17.01 -3.29
C ALA A 87 16.71 -16.16 -4.56
N ALA A 88 17.70 -15.27 -4.64
CA ALA A 88 17.99 -14.47 -5.81
C ALA A 88 19.35 -14.87 -6.43
N LEU A 89 19.36 -14.98 -7.75
CA LEU A 89 20.58 -15.19 -8.53
C LEU A 89 20.88 -13.90 -9.29
N VAL A 90 21.97 -13.21 -8.91
CA VAL A 90 22.37 -11.93 -9.49
C VAL A 90 23.61 -12.12 -10.36
N LEU A 91 23.52 -11.75 -11.65
CA LEU A 91 24.60 -11.90 -12.61
C LEU A 91 25.46 -10.64 -12.68
N VAL A 92 26.80 -10.85 -12.72
CA VAL A 92 27.80 -9.80 -12.89
C VAL A 92 28.74 -10.18 -14.04
N ASP A 93 28.94 -9.28 -15.01
CA ASP A 93 29.91 -9.49 -16.07
C ASP A 93 31.34 -9.28 -15.54
N ALA A 94 32.21 -10.30 -15.63
CA ALA A 94 33.56 -10.26 -15.10
C ALA A 94 34.42 -9.12 -15.68
N ARG A 95 34.15 -8.70 -16.92
CA ARG A 95 34.87 -7.60 -17.59
C ARG A 95 34.49 -6.22 -17.05
N LYS A 96 33.23 -6.09 -16.55
CA LYS A 96 32.66 -4.79 -16.16
C LYS A 96 32.61 -4.62 -14.64
N GLY A 97 32.54 -5.72 -13.89
CA GLY A 97 32.41 -5.69 -12.43
C GLY A 97 31.09 -5.15 -11.94
N LEU A 98 31.09 -4.53 -10.77
CA LEU A 98 29.90 -4.01 -10.10
C LEU A 98 29.41 -2.71 -10.76
N LEU A 99 28.35 -2.79 -11.54
CA LEU A 99 27.70 -1.66 -12.20
C LEU A 99 26.59 -1.02 -11.32
N PRO A 100 26.15 0.22 -11.60
CA PRO A 100 25.00 0.85 -10.93
C PRO A 100 23.74 -0.03 -10.99
N GLN A 101 23.47 -0.67 -12.12
CA GLN A 101 22.36 -1.59 -12.30
C GLN A 101 22.46 -2.81 -11.37
N THR A 102 23.64 -3.39 -11.17
CA THR A 102 23.84 -4.50 -10.23
C THR A 102 23.56 -4.05 -8.80
N ARG A 103 23.97 -2.82 -8.43
CA ARG A 103 23.63 -2.23 -7.12
C ARG A 103 22.11 -2.11 -6.93
N ARG A 104 21.42 -1.65 -7.97
CA ARG A 104 19.94 -1.55 -7.97
C ARG A 104 19.29 -2.93 -7.78
N HIS A 105 19.77 -3.96 -8.47
CA HIS A 105 19.25 -5.32 -8.30
C HIS A 105 19.45 -5.84 -6.88
N LEU A 106 20.62 -5.66 -6.30
CA LEU A 106 20.90 -6.05 -4.92
C LEU A 106 20.00 -5.28 -3.92
N ALA A 107 19.76 -3.99 -4.15
CA ALA A 107 18.89 -3.19 -3.31
C ALA A 107 17.42 -3.63 -3.39
N VAL A 108 16.92 -3.96 -4.59
CA VAL A 108 15.56 -4.52 -4.75
C VAL A 108 15.46 -5.87 -4.04
N VAL A 109 16.44 -6.76 -4.21
CA VAL A 109 16.50 -8.06 -3.54
C VAL A 109 16.49 -7.90 -2.02
N ALA A 110 17.26 -6.95 -1.49
CA ALA A 110 17.30 -6.62 -0.06
C ALA A 110 15.94 -6.08 0.44
N MET A 111 15.32 -5.19 -0.34
CA MET A 111 14.01 -4.60 -0.02
C MET A 111 12.90 -5.66 -0.02
N MET A 112 12.95 -6.63 -0.93
CA MET A 112 12.02 -7.78 -0.99
C MET A 112 12.33 -8.84 0.07
N ARG A 113 13.34 -8.64 0.91
CA ARG A 113 13.72 -9.57 1.98
C ARG A 113 14.11 -10.97 1.48
N VAL A 114 14.63 -11.07 0.28
CA VAL A 114 15.24 -12.31 -0.21
C VAL A 114 16.58 -12.48 0.50
N ARG A 115 16.66 -13.42 1.44
CA ARG A 115 17.82 -13.58 2.33
C ARG A 115 19.00 -14.29 1.67
N SER A 116 18.70 -15.27 0.82
CA SER A 116 19.72 -16.09 0.15
C SER A 116 20.06 -15.48 -1.20
N VAL A 117 21.26 -14.96 -1.36
CA VAL A 117 21.69 -14.33 -2.61
C VAL A 117 22.90 -15.05 -3.17
N LEU A 118 22.77 -15.55 -4.40
CA LEU A 118 23.84 -16.13 -5.15
C LEU A 118 24.28 -15.14 -6.24
N VAL A 119 25.47 -14.60 -6.10
CA VAL A 119 26.06 -13.72 -7.12
C VAL A 119 26.92 -14.55 -8.06
N VAL A 120 26.58 -14.53 -9.34
CA VAL A 120 27.27 -15.26 -10.39
C VAL A 120 28.14 -14.30 -11.19
N VAL A 121 29.45 -14.40 -11.04
CA VAL A 121 30.44 -13.65 -11.86
C VAL A 121 30.60 -14.40 -13.17
N ASN A 122 29.83 -13.98 -14.18
CA ASN A 122 29.77 -14.64 -15.48
C ASN A 122 30.80 -14.07 -16.46
N LYS A 123 31.05 -14.80 -17.56
CA LYS A 123 32.02 -14.50 -18.62
C LYS A 123 33.47 -14.57 -18.13
N MET A 124 33.76 -15.49 -17.21
CA MET A 124 35.11 -15.72 -16.72
C MET A 124 36.04 -16.22 -17.79
N ASP A 125 35.51 -16.88 -18.82
CA ASP A 125 36.24 -17.25 -20.04
C ASP A 125 36.89 -16.03 -20.73
N LEU A 126 36.18 -14.89 -20.78
CA LEU A 126 36.69 -13.67 -21.43
C LEU A 126 37.77 -12.91 -20.63
N VAL A 127 37.96 -13.28 -19.39
CA VAL A 127 39.02 -12.78 -18.51
C VAL A 127 40.01 -13.90 -18.14
N HIS A 128 40.04 -14.97 -18.93
CA HIS A 128 40.94 -16.12 -18.77
C HIS A 128 40.94 -16.73 -17.37
N TRP A 129 39.77 -16.76 -16.71
CA TRP A 129 39.58 -17.27 -15.35
C TRP A 129 40.54 -16.67 -14.32
N ASP A 130 40.90 -15.38 -14.49
CA ASP A 130 41.78 -14.67 -13.57
C ASP A 130 41.21 -14.57 -12.16
N SER A 131 41.91 -15.17 -11.20
CA SER A 131 41.53 -15.18 -9.80
C SER A 131 41.56 -13.79 -9.15
N ALA A 132 42.45 -12.91 -9.57
CA ALA A 132 42.56 -11.54 -9.05
C ALA A 132 41.33 -10.70 -9.48
N CYS A 133 40.92 -10.83 -10.75
CA CYS A 133 39.71 -10.21 -11.27
C CYS A 133 38.49 -10.67 -10.48
N PHE A 134 38.32 -11.98 -10.30
CA PHE A 134 37.18 -12.52 -9.50
C PHE A 134 37.18 -12.01 -8.07
N ASN A 135 38.33 -12.05 -7.37
CA ASN A 135 38.40 -11.61 -5.97
C ASN A 135 38.12 -10.13 -5.81
N LYS A 136 38.54 -9.28 -6.75
CA LYS A 136 38.18 -7.85 -6.74
C LYS A 136 36.69 -7.65 -6.83
N ILE A 137 36.00 -8.36 -7.73
CA ILE A 137 34.54 -8.27 -7.89
C ILE A 137 33.84 -8.83 -6.66
N ARG A 138 34.29 -9.98 -6.14
CA ARG A 138 33.73 -10.61 -4.93
C ARG A 138 33.77 -9.66 -3.75
N LEU A 139 34.88 -8.99 -3.49
CA LEU A 139 35.01 -8.02 -2.39
C LEU A 139 34.04 -6.83 -2.59
N ALA A 140 34.02 -6.23 -3.78
CA ALA A 140 33.14 -5.09 -4.07
C ALA A 140 31.65 -5.43 -3.92
N VAL A 141 31.23 -6.61 -4.37
CA VAL A 141 29.84 -7.08 -4.25
C VAL A 141 29.50 -7.39 -2.80
N THR A 142 30.41 -8.04 -2.06
CA THR A 142 30.18 -8.37 -0.64
C THR A 142 30.03 -7.10 0.21
N GLU A 143 30.88 -6.11 -0.02
CA GLU A 143 30.79 -4.82 0.66
C GLU A 143 29.47 -4.10 0.35
N CYS A 144 29.09 -4.04 -0.93
CA CYS A 144 27.84 -3.44 -1.38
C CYS A 144 26.61 -4.14 -0.75
N ALA A 145 26.59 -5.47 -0.75
CA ALA A 145 25.50 -6.26 -0.17
C ALA A 145 25.41 -6.09 1.35
N SER A 146 26.55 -6.03 2.04
CA SER A 146 26.60 -5.76 3.48
C SER A 146 25.99 -4.41 3.84
N GLN A 147 26.28 -3.36 3.06
CA GLN A 147 25.68 -2.02 3.24
C GLN A 147 24.15 -2.03 3.07
N MET A 148 23.62 -2.98 2.30
CA MET A 148 22.18 -3.18 2.06
C MET A 148 21.53 -4.16 3.06
N GLY A 149 22.30 -4.69 4.01
CA GLY A 149 21.79 -5.64 5.01
C GLY A 149 21.65 -7.08 4.50
N LEU A 150 22.23 -7.41 3.36
CA LEU A 150 22.31 -8.79 2.85
C LEU A 150 23.50 -9.50 3.49
N ALA A 151 23.23 -10.34 4.50
CA ALA A 151 24.26 -11.02 5.27
C ALA A 151 24.77 -12.34 4.65
N GLU A 152 23.91 -13.03 3.92
CA GLU A 152 24.20 -14.36 3.36
C GLU A 152 24.33 -14.26 1.83
N ILE A 153 25.53 -13.91 1.33
CA ILE A 153 25.80 -13.95 -0.09
C ILE A 153 26.87 -15.00 -0.43
N THR A 154 26.61 -15.75 -1.48
CA THR A 154 27.59 -16.67 -2.10
C THR A 154 28.00 -16.12 -3.44
N VAL A 155 29.31 -16.08 -3.73
CA VAL A 155 29.81 -15.56 -5.01
C VAL A 155 30.52 -16.69 -5.76
N VAL A 156 30.09 -16.94 -7.02
CA VAL A 156 30.54 -18.08 -7.83
C VAL A 156 31.06 -17.58 -9.18
N PRO A 157 32.32 -17.94 -9.60
CA PRO A 157 32.81 -17.63 -10.92
C PRO A 157 32.25 -18.62 -11.95
N VAL A 158 31.83 -18.13 -13.13
CA VAL A 158 31.10 -18.95 -14.13
C VAL A 158 31.48 -18.53 -15.57
N SER A 159 31.50 -19.48 -16.48
CA SER A 159 31.29 -19.26 -17.93
C SER A 159 29.98 -19.93 -18.32
N ALA A 160 28.92 -19.15 -18.50
CA ALA A 160 27.60 -19.68 -18.85
C ALA A 160 27.58 -20.27 -20.28
N VAL A 161 28.45 -19.79 -21.17
CA VAL A 161 28.53 -20.23 -22.56
C VAL A 161 29.21 -21.60 -22.66
N ASP A 162 30.27 -21.82 -21.90
CA ASP A 162 31.03 -23.08 -21.91
C ASP A 162 30.51 -24.08 -20.84
N GLY A 163 29.55 -23.63 -19.96
CA GLY A 163 29.04 -24.45 -18.88
C GLY A 163 29.98 -24.57 -17.68
N GLY A 164 31.10 -23.89 -17.70
CA GLY A 164 32.12 -23.93 -16.63
C GLY A 164 31.58 -23.42 -15.31
N ASN A 165 31.61 -24.27 -14.28
CA ASN A 165 31.15 -24.04 -12.92
C ASN A 165 29.64 -23.78 -12.78
N VAL A 166 28.85 -24.15 -13.79
CA VAL A 166 27.36 -24.11 -13.74
C VAL A 166 26.82 -25.36 -13.06
N VAL A 167 27.01 -26.53 -13.67
CA VAL A 167 26.63 -27.85 -13.11
C VAL A 167 27.86 -28.59 -12.65
N ASN A 168 28.91 -28.61 -13.50
CA ASN A 168 30.20 -29.24 -13.24
C ASN A 168 31.25 -28.16 -12.94
N GLY A 169 32.28 -28.50 -12.19
CA GLY A 169 33.39 -27.59 -11.92
C GLY A 169 34.09 -27.11 -13.22
N ALA A 170 34.75 -25.97 -13.16
CA ALA A 170 35.52 -25.42 -14.26
C ALA A 170 36.99 -25.91 -14.18
N PRO A 171 37.50 -26.69 -15.15
CA PRO A 171 38.89 -27.13 -15.15
C PRO A 171 39.89 -25.96 -15.16
N ASP A 172 39.54 -24.87 -15.84
CA ASP A 172 40.33 -23.65 -15.98
C ASP A 172 40.39 -22.79 -14.70
N ALA A 173 39.61 -23.15 -13.67
CA ALA A 173 39.61 -22.45 -12.38
C ALA A 173 40.10 -23.37 -11.22
N PRO A 174 41.31 -23.93 -11.24
CA PRO A 174 41.78 -24.83 -10.18
C PRO A 174 41.93 -24.14 -8.81
N TRP A 175 41.97 -22.82 -8.78
CA TRP A 175 42.02 -21.97 -7.58
C TRP A 175 40.66 -21.86 -6.86
N TYR A 176 39.55 -22.12 -7.58
CA TYR A 176 38.20 -22.05 -6.96
C TYR A 176 37.84 -23.42 -6.37
N LYS A 177 37.53 -23.44 -5.08
CA LYS A 177 37.18 -24.66 -4.34
C LYS A 177 35.76 -24.62 -3.77
N GLY A 178 34.95 -23.62 -4.19
CA GLY A 178 33.58 -23.45 -3.76
C GLY A 178 32.59 -24.31 -4.55
N TYR A 179 31.32 -24.08 -4.32
CA TYR A 179 30.22 -24.77 -5.00
C TYR A 179 30.07 -24.32 -6.47
N THR A 180 29.58 -25.21 -7.32
CA THR A 180 29.02 -24.82 -8.61
C THR A 180 27.67 -24.10 -8.37
N VAL A 181 27.13 -23.43 -9.39
CA VAL A 181 25.82 -22.75 -9.29
C VAL A 181 24.74 -23.72 -8.83
N LEU A 182 24.67 -24.91 -9.46
CA LEU A 182 23.65 -25.90 -9.11
C LEU A 182 23.81 -26.43 -7.68
N GLN A 183 25.05 -26.74 -7.26
CA GLN A 183 25.35 -27.19 -5.90
C GLN A 183 24.98 -26.09 -4.87
N ALA A 184 25.29 -24.82 -5.15
CA ALA A 184 24.90 -23.71 -4.31
C ALA A 184 23.38 -23.62 -4.17
N LEU A 185 22.63 -23.67 -5.29
CA LEU A 185 21.17 -23.65 -5.29
C LEU A 185 20.55 -24.82 -4.51
N GLU A 186 21.12 -26.03 -4.65
CA GLU A 186 20.66 -27.22 -3.92
C GLU A 186 20.88 -27.13 -2.40
N THR A 187 21.87 -26.35 -1.96
CA THR A 187 22.24 -26.19 -0.54
C THR A 187 21.64 -24.97 0.12
N LEU A 188 21.11 -24.01 -0.67
CA LEU A 188 20.46 -22.82 -0.11
C LEU A 188 19.29 -23.22 0.80
N PRO A 189 19.17 -22.61 1.99
CA PRO A 189 18.01 -22.83 2.82
C PRO A 189 16.76 -22.27 2.11
N GLY A 190 15.65 -23.01 2.14
CA GLY A 190 14.35 -22.48 1.73
C GLY A 190 13.89 -21.37 2.68
N ARG A 191 12.77 -20.74 2.37
CA ARG A 191 12.17 -19.68 3.19
C ARG A 191 12.05 -20.15 4.64
N ARG A 192 12.77 -19.52 5.56
CA ARG A 192 12.72 -19.87 6.98
C ARG A 192 11.61 -19.07 7.64
N HIS A 193 10.57 -19.75 8.10
CA HIS A 193 9.55 -19.18 9.00
C HIS A 193 10.01 -19.16 10.47
N GLN A 194 11.29 -19.44 10.75
CA GLN A 194 11.81 -19.50 12.11
C GLN A 194 11.77 -18.12 12.76
N GLY A 195 11.17 -18.05 13.94
CA GLY A 195 11.03 -16.80 14.71
C GLY A 195 9.87 -15.92 14.30
N VAL A 196 9.12 -16.27 13.25
CA VAL A 196 7.89 -15.55 12.88
C VAL A 196 6.76 -16.05 13.78
N PRO A 197 6.02 -15.16 14.48
CA PRO A 197 4.88 -15.54 15.29
C PRO A 197 3.77 -16.21 14.47
N PHE A 198 2.90 -16.98 15.13
CA PHE A 198 1.76 -17.59 14.46
C PHE A 198 0.79 -16.52 13.94
N ARG A 199 0.41 -16.65 12.68
CA ARG A 199 -0.65 -15.89 12.05
C ARG A 199 -1.51 -16.81 11.19
N LEU A 200 -2.81 -16.57 11.18
CA LEU A 200 -3.74 -17.13 10.20
C LEU A 200 -4.73 -16.03 9.83
N VAL A 201 -4.66 -15.58 8.58
CA VAL A 201 -5.63 -14.63 8.03
C VAL A 201 -6.85 -15.40 7.57
N ALA A 202 -8.03 -15.06 8.08
CA ALA A 202 -9.27 -15.70 7.70
C ALA A 202 -9.59 -15.42 6.23
N GLN A 203 -9.47 -16.43 5.39
CA GLN A 203 -9.76 -16.35 3.95
C GLN A 203 -11.22 -16.69 3.66
N TRP A 204 -11.77 -17.62 4.42
CA TRP A 204 -13.12 -18.11 4.28
C TRP A 204 -13.70 -18.54 5.62
N ILE A 205 -14.99 -18.26 5.86
CA ILE A 205 -15.74 -18.80 6.99
C ILE A 205 -16.61 -19.94 6.47
N ASN A 206 -16.23 -21.15 6.83
CA ASN A 206 -16.90 -22.36 6.39
C ASN A 206 -18.04 -22.71 7.36
N ARG A 207 -19.28 -22.74 6.86
CA ARG A 207 -20.48 -23.08 7.63
C ARG A 207 -21.40 -23.96 6.77
N PRO A 208 -21.06 -25.24 6.56
CA PRO A 208 -21.85 -26.15 5.73
C PRO A 208 -23.19 -26.52 6.36
N ASP A 209 -23.29 -26.50 7.70
CA ASP A 209 -24.48 -26.78 8.49
C ASP A 209 -24.55 -25.90 9.73
N GLN A 210 -25.53 -26.15 10.62
CA GLN A 210 -25.76 -25.35 11.84
C GLN A 210 -24.75 -25.67 12.95
N ASP A 211 -24.16 -26.84 12.93
CA ASP A 211 -23.29 -27.36 14.00
C ASP A 211 -21.78 -27.14 13.71
N PHE A 212 -21.44 -26.76 12.48
CA PHE A 212 -20.05 -26.53 12.08
C PHE A 212 -19.79 -25.08 11.70
N ARG A 213 -18.83 -24.46 12.38
CA ARG A 213 -18.27 -23.16 12.00
C ARG A 213 -16.73 -23.24 12.02
N GLY A 214 -16.14 -23.20 10.84
CA GLY A 214 -14.70 -23.27 10.67
C GLY A 214 -14.13 -22.02 10.03
N ILE A 215 -12.94 -21.61 10.45
CA ILE A 215 -12.20 -20.47 9.92
C ILE A 215 -11.07 -21.04 9.06
N SER A 216 -11.18 -20.86 7.75
CA SER A 216 -10.21 -21.38 6.78
C SER A 216 -9.16 -20.35 6.45
N GLY A 217 -7.89 -20.76 6.44
CA GLY A 217 -6.76 -19.92 6.08
C GLY A 217 -5.46 -20.73 6.02
N GLN A 218 -4.38 -20.05 5.66
CA GLN A 218 -3.05 -20.64 5.64
C GLN A 218 -2.31 -20.31 6.94
N VAL A 219 -1.64 -21.31 7.52
CA VAL A 219 -0.77 -21.12 8.68
C VAL A 219 0.50 -20.39 8.26
N ILE A 220 0.81 -19.29 8.91
CA ILE A 220 2.00 -18.46 8.69
C ILE A 220 2.82 -18.44 9.97
N GLY A 221 4.14 -18.48 9.85
CA GLY A 221 5.08 -18.36 10.98
C GLY A 221 5.16 -19.62 11.83
N ALA A 222 4.75 -19.57 13.09
CA ALA A 222 4.80 -20.71 14.00
C ALA A 222 3.67 -21.71 13.75
N ARG A 223 3.85 -22.96 14.19
CA ARG A 223 2.82 -24.00 14.08
C ARG A 223 1.63 -23.72 15.00
N LEU A 224 0.44 -24.16 14.60
CA LEU A 224 -0.78 -24.16 15.40
C LEU A 224 -1.03 -25.55 15.98
N ASN A 225 -1.45 -25.64 17.24
CA ASN A 225 -1.83 -26.91 17.88
C ASN A 225 -3.28 -26.86 18.35
N VAL A 226 -3.93 -28.02 18.44
CA VAL A 226 -5.20 -28.16 19.15
C VAL A 226 -4.97 -27.80 20.62
N GLY A 227 -5.86 -27.00 21.21
CA GLY A 227 -5.76 -26.49 22.58
C GLY A 227 -5.06 -25.13 22.72
N ASP A 228 -4.37 -24.65 21.69
CA ASP A 228 -3.77 -23.29 21.71
C ASP A 228 -4.86 -22.23 21.95
N THR A 229 -4.55 -21.21 22.76
CA THR A 229 -5.42 -20.05 22.93
C THR A 229 -5.10 -19.03 21.86
N ILE A 230 -6.11 -18.66 21.10
CA ILE A 230 -6.00 -17.66 20.05
C ILE A 230 -6.81 -16.42 20.37
N GLN A 231 -6.38 -15.30 19.81
CA GLN A 231 -7.09 -14.01 19.79
C GLN A 231 -7.44 -13.63 18.35
N VAL A 232 -8.65 -13.16 18.16
CA VAL A 232 -9.14 -12.65 16.86
C VAL A 232 -8.91 -11.14 16.80
N LEU A 233 -8.23 -10.66 15.78
CA LEU A 233 -8.01 -9.22 15.56
C LEU A 233 -8.86 -8.73 14.37
N PRO A 234 -9.44 -7.51 14.45
CA PRO A 234 -9.21 -6.48 15.47
C PRO A 234 -10.12 -6.57 16.70
N SER A 235 -11.07 -7.53 16.80
CA SER A 235 -12.07 -7.61 17.87
C SER A 235 -11.49 -7.90 19.27
N ASN A 236 -10.29 -8.47 19.36
CA ASN A 236 -9.63 -8.93 20.56
C ASN A 236 -10.36 -10.09 21.30
N ALA A 237 -11.36 -10.70 20.67
CA ALA A 237 -12.06 -11.86 21.24
C ALA A 237 -11.12 -13.08 21.29
N GLN A 238 -11.18 -13.87 22.36
CA GLN A 238 -10.31 -15.03 22.56
C GLN A 238 -11.12 -16.34 22.58
N ALA A 239 -10.54 -17.41 22.08
CA ALA A 239 -11.06 -18.77 22.13
C ALA A 239 -9.94 -19.79 22.06
N ARG A 240 -10.24 -21.07 22.31
CA ARG A 240 -9.29 -22.17 22.14
C ARG A 240 -9.54 -22.91 20.84
N VAL A 241 -8.48 -23.36 20.23
CA VAL A 241 -8.54 -24.25 19.05
C VAL A 241 -9.07 -25.60 19.49
N GLN A 242 -10.27 -25.95 19.04
CA GLN A 242 -10.90 -27.24 19.30
C GLN A 242 -10.48 -28.31 18.30
N ARG A 243 -10.45 -27.95 17.00
CA ARG A 243 -10.09 -28.86 15.90
C ARG A 243 -9.32 -28.09 14.82
N ILE A 244 -8.45 -28.82 14.14
CA ILE A 244 -7.77 -28.36 12.93
C ILE A 244 -8.13 -29.35 11.82
N CYS A 245 -8.96 -28.94 10.88
CA CYS A 245 -9.50 -29.80 9.84
C CYS A 245 -8.78 -29.58 8.52
N THR A 246 -8.54 -30.65 7.79
CA THR A 246 -8.07 -30.66 6.41
C THR A 246 -8.96 -31.55 5.55
N PHE A 247 -8.71 -31.59 4.24
CA PHE A 247 -9.42 -32.53 3.34
C PHE A 247 -9.17 -33.99 3.74
N ASP A 248 -7.98 -34.31 4.22
CA ASP A 248 -7.57 -35.69 4.58
C ASP A 248 -7.95 -36.07 6.03
N GLY A 249 -8.59 -35.18 6.77
CA GLY A 249 -9.02 -35.36 8.15
C GLY A 249 -8.49 -34.35 9.14
N ASP A 250 -8.72 -34.60 10.44
CA ASP A 250 -8.32 -33.71 11.52
C ASP A 250 -6.84 -33.90 11.89
N LEU A 251 -6.18 -32.79 12.17
CA LEU A 251 -4.78 -32.73 12.61
C LEU A 251 -4.68 -32.34 14.09
N GLN A 252 -3.67 -32.84 14.79
CA GLN A 252 -3.32 -32.37 16.12
C GLN A 252 -2.53 -31.06 16.08
N HIS A 253 -1.83 -30.80 14.98
CA HIS A 253 -1.09 -29.56 14.74
C HIS A 253 -0.98 -29.27 13.24
N ALA A 254 -0.84 -28.00 12.89
CA ALA A 254 -0.62 -27.54 11.53
C ALA A 254 0.70 -26.75 11.45
N HIS A 255 1.44 -26.99 10.37
CA HIS A 255 2.73 -26.35 10.10
C HIS A 255 2.57 -25.12 9.21
N PRO A 256 3.54 -24.19 9.23
CA PRO A 256 3.59 -23.07 8.29
C PRO A 256 3.45 -23.53 6.83
N GLY A 257 2.67 -22.80 6.06
CA GLY A 257 2.36 -23.11 4.67
C GLY A 257 1.15 -24.04 4.46
N GLN A 258 0.67 -24.72 5.50
CA GLN A 258 -0.51 -25.58 5.39
C GLN A 258 -1.81 -24.77 5.36
N ALA A 259 -2.69 -25.07 4.41
CA ALA A 259 -4.05 -24.58 4.38
C ALA A 259 -4.92 -25.46 5.29
N VAL A 260 -5.58 -24.84 6.25
CA VAL A 260 -6.38 -25.53 7.27
C VAL A 260 -7.68 -24.79 7.56
N THR A 261 -8.64 -25.52 8.14
CA THR A 261 -9.86 -24.95 8.74
C THR A 261 -9.81 -25.13 10.25
N VAL A 262 -9.80 -24.03 10.98
CA VAL A 262 -9.74 -24.01 12.44
C VAL A 262 -11.15 -23.91 13.00
N VAL A 263 -11.51 -24.83 13.88
CA VAL A 263 -12.74 -24.80 14.67
C VAL A 263 -12.42 -24.40 16.09
N LEU A 264 -13.18 -23.48 16.65
CA LEU A 264 -13.00 -22.92 17.98
C LEU A 264 -13.95 -23.57 18.99
N ASP A 265 -13.59 -23.57 20.26
CA ASP A 265 -14.39 -24.10 21.38
C ASP A 265 -15.66 -23.30 21.66
N ARG A 266 -15.79 -22.11 21.08
CA ARG A 266 -16.96 -21.23 21.13
C ARG A 266 -17.10 -20.42 19.86
N GLU A 267 -18.32 -20.01 19.55
CA GLU A 267 -18.56 -19.12 18.42
C GLU A 267 -18.04 -17.71 18.72
N LEU A 268 -17.24 -17.19 17.81
CA LEU A 268 -16.78 -15.80 17.76
C LEU A 268 -17.26 -15.15 16.47
N ASP A 269 -17.49 -13.85 16.52
CA ASP A 269 -17.73 -13.07 15.31
C ASP A 269 -16.40 -12.86 14.59
N VAL A 270 -16.19 -13.65 13.53
CA VAL A 270 -14.99 -13.62 12.69
C VAL A 270 -15.42 -13.42 11.25
N ALA A 271 -14.85 -12.42 10.61
CA ALA A 271 -15.07 -12.11 9.21
C ALA A 271 -13.85 -12.47 8.34
N ARG A 272 -14.06 -12.55 7.02
CA ARG A 272 -12.93 -12.64 6.09
C ARG A 272 -12.00 -11.43 6.26
N GLY A 273 -10.71 -11.72 6.39
CA GLY A 273 -9.67 -10.72 6.59
C GLY A 273 -9.31 -10.47 8.05
N ASP A 274 -10.07 -11.01 9.02
CA ASP A 274 -9.66 -11.00 10.42
C ASP A 274 -8.47 -11.95 10.64
N TRP A 275 -7.68 -11.65 11.65
CA TRP A 275 -6.48 -12.43 11.96
C TRP A 275 -6.65 -13.24 13.23
N LEU A 276 -6.23 -14.51 13.16
CA LEU A 276 -6.05 -15.36 14.33
C LEU A 276 -4.59 -15.30 14.73
N VAL A 277 -4.31 -14.90 15.96
CA VAL A 277 -2.97 -14.83 16.54
C VAL A 277 -2.96 -15.60 17.86
N LYS A 278 -1.82 -16.17 18.26
CA LYS A 278 -1.67 -16.78 19.58
C LYS A 278 -1.52 -15.69 20.63
N THR A 279 -2.12 -15.90 21.80
CA THR A 279 -2.00 -14.95 22.92
C THR A 279 -0.60 -14.86 23.49
N ASP A 280 0.20 -15.92 23.35
CA ASP A 280 1.56 -16.00 23.88
C ASP A 280 2.62 -15.49 22.88
N ASP A 281 2.22 -15.22 21.64
CA ASP A 281 3.11 -14.71 20.59
C ASP A 281 3.12 -13.18 20.57
N ALA A 282 4.16 -12.59 19.97
CA ALA A 282 4.21 -11.16 19.72
C ALA A 282 3.02 -10.73 18.85
N ALA A 283 2.23 -9.79 19.34
CA ALA A 283 1.06 -9.30 18.62
C ALA A 283 1.45 -8.42 17.41
N PRO A 284 0.73 -8.51 16.28
CA PRO A 284 0.89 -7.57 15.18
C PRO A 284 0.41 -6.18 15.60
N ALA A 285 0.85 -5.15 14.87
CA ALA A 285 0.29 -3.82 15.04
C ALA A 285 -1.15 -3.77 14.50
N VAL A 286 -2.08 -3.20 15.27
CA VAL A 286 -3.42 -2.86 14.77
C VAL A 286 -3.47 -1.34 14.63
N THR A 287 -3.41 -0.85 13.41
CA THR A 287 -3.23 0.58 13.14
C THR A 287 -3.91 1.02 11.85
N ASN A 288 -4.26 2.30 11.79
CA ASN A 288 -4.71 2.97 10.57
C ASN A 288 -3.62 3.91 9.99
N LEU A 289 -2.44 3.96 10.59
CA LEU A 289 -1.31 4.73 10.12
C LEU A 289 -0.13 3.79 9.86
N LEU A 290 0.34 3.74 8.62
CA LEU A 290 1.44 2.88 8.19
C LEU A 290 2.58 3.73 7.62
N GLU A 291 3.81 3.33 7.88
CA GLU A 291 4.93 3.65 7.00
C GLU A 291 5.19 2.46 6.10
N ALA A 292 5.49 2.70 4.83
CA ALA A 292 5.85 1.65 3.89
C ALA A 292 6.90 2.12 2.88
N ASN A 293 7.78 1.21 2.49
CA ASN A 293 8.50 1.39 1.23
C ASN A 293 7.54 0.98 0.10
N VAL A 294 7.31 1.88 -0.83
CA VAL A 294 6.36 1.69 -1.94
C VAL A 294 7.11 1.65 -3.24
N VAL A 295 6.87 0.63 -4.05
CA VAL A 295 7.28 0.58 -5.46
C VAL A 295 6.07 0.94 -6.30
N TRP A 296 6.19 2.03 -7.06
CA TRP A 296 5.10 2.47 -7.92
C TRP A 296 5.18 1.80 -9.29
N MET A 297 4.07 1.22 -9.74
CA MET A 297 4.03 0.36 -10.93
C MET A 297 3.20 0.94 -12.06
N SER A 298 2.42 1.99 -11.78
CA SER A 298 1.50 2.63 -12.73
C SER A 298 2.17 3.76 -13.51
N ASP A 299 1.71 3.95 -14.74
CA ASP A 299 2.07 5.11 -15.56
C ASP A 299 1.48 6.42 -15.01
N THR A 300 0.37 6.33 -14.26
CA THR A 300 -0.20 7.47 -13.51
C THR A 300 0.62 7.66 -12.23
N PRO A 301 1.21 8.84 -12.00
CA PRO A 301 2.03 9.07 -10.81
C PRO A 301 1.25 8.96 -9.50
N LEU A 302 1.88 8.38 -8.47
CA LEU A 302 1.38 8.46 -7.10
C LEU A 302 1.48 9.89 -6.59
N ILE A 303 0.36 10.46 -6.16
CA ILE A 303 0.28 11.80 -5.57
C ILE A 303 -0.32 11.73 -4.16
N PRO A 304 0.19 12.53 -3.20
CA PRO A 304 -0.42 12.62 -1.88
C PRO A 304 -1.90 13.00 -1.93
N GLY A 305 -2.70 12.43 -1.05
CA GLY A 305 -4.13 12.70 -0.92
C GLY A 305 -5.03 11.92 -1.89
N HIS A 306 -4.49 11.30 -2.94
CA HIS A 306 -5.31 10.42 -3.79
C HIS A 306 -5.70 9.15 -3.02
N ARG A 307 -6.94 8.69 -3.23
CA ARG A 307 -7.51 7.52 -2.54
C ARG A 307 -7.34 6.26 -3.37
N TYR A 308 -6.85 5.24 -2.72
CA TYR A 308 -6.69 3.88 -3.26
C TYR A 308 -7.44 2.88 -2.37
N ASP A 309 -7.82 1.77 -2.95
CA ASP A 309 -8.17 0.58 -2.18
C ASP A 309 -6.88 -0.18 -1.87
N LEU A 310 -6.53 -0.25 -0.58
CA LEU A 310 -5.32 -0.92 -0.12
C LEU A 310 -5.66 -2.34 0.28
N GLN A 311 -5.11 -3.31 -0.45
CA GLN A 311 -5.27 -4.72 -0.13
C GLN A 311 -4.15 -5.15 0.82
N ILE A 312 -4.52 -5.57 2.02
CA ILE A 312 -3.62 -6.06 3.09
C ILE A 312 -4.09 -7.47 3.45
N GLY A 313 -3.31 -8.48 3.05
CA GLY A 313 -3.77 -9.87 3.15
C GLY A 313 -5.07 -10.09 2.37
N CYS A 314 -6.12 -10.52 3.07
CA CYS A 314 -7.46 -10.73 2.50
C CYS A 314 -8.43 -9.56 2.71
N THR A 315 -7.96 -8.46 3.29
CA THR A 315 -8.76 -7.28 3.60
C THR A 315 -8.47 -6.17 2.60
N THR A 316 -9.51 -5.53 2.10
CA THR A 316 -9.41 -4.29 1.31
C THR A 316 -9.90 -3.13 2.17
N VAL A 317 -9.08 -2.09 2.28
CA VAL A 317 -9.40 -0.88 3.06
C VAL A 317 -9.05 0.35 2.25
N PRO A 318 -9.97 1.31 2.11
CA PRO A 318 -9.64 2.59 1.50
C PRO A 318 -8.58 3.33 2.32
N GLY A 319 -7.67 3.99 1.62
CA GLY A 319 -6.62 4.77 2.25
C GLY A 319 -5.97 5.74 1.28
N SER A 320 -5.10 6.60 1.79
CA SER A 320 -4.38 7.59 1.00
C SER A 320 -2.94 7.74 1.48
N VAL A 321 -2.07 8.15 0.57
CA VAL A 321 -0.68 8.50 0.90
C VAL A 321 -0.63 9.94 1.37
N ARG A 322 0.02 10.18 2.50
CA ARG A 322 0.11 11.48 3.13
C ARG A 322 1.45 12.18 2.90
N LEU A 323 2.53 11.42 2.95
CA LEU A 323 3.89 11.91 2.78
C LEU A 323 4.65 10.97 1.85
N ILE A 324 5.44 11.53 0.94
CA ILE A 324 6.29 10.78 0.02
C ILE A 324 7.73 11.26 0.18
N LYS A 325 8.65 10.29 0.34
CA LYS A 325 10.09 10.51 0.22
C LYS A 325 10.60 9.56 -0.86
N HIS A 326 11.13 10.09 -1.94
CA HIS A 326 11.77 9.27 -2.98
C HIS A 326 13.00 8.58 -2.40
N LEU A 327 13.14 7.29 -2.65
CA LEU A 327 14.28 6.47 -2.27
C LEU A 327 15.14 6.22 -3.51
N ASP A 328 16.33 6.81 -3.57
CA ASP A 328 17.32 6.41 -4.57
C ASP A 328 17.84 5.01 -4.21
N VAL A 329 17.43 4.03 -5.01
CA VAL A 329 17.74 2.61 -4.78
C VAL A 329 19.25 2.33 -4.88
N SER A 330 20.00 3.16 -5.63
CA SER A 330 21.45 2.98 -5.81
C SER A 330 22.26 3.47 -4.64
N SER A 331 21.85 4.58 -4.01
CA SER A 331 22.54 5.22 -2.88
C SER A 331 21.86 4.99 -1.53
N LEU A 332 20.63 4.44 -1.50
CA LEU A 332 19.75 4.27 -0.34
C LEU A 332 19.41 5.58 0.39
N LYS A 333 19.61 6.72 -0.28
CA LYS A 333 19.28 8.05 0.26
C LYS A 333 17.83 8.40 -0.06
N THR A 334 17.17 9.07 0.88
CA THR A 334 15.81 9.57 0.70
C THR A 334 15.80 11.09 0.58
N HIS A 335 14.95 11.61 -0.29
CA HIS A 335 14.67 13.05 -0.42
C HIS A 335 13.17 13.26 -0.58
N GLU A 336 12.67 14.41 -0.15
CA GLU A 336 11.26 14.75 -0.29
C GLU A 336 10.86 14.79 -1.77
N ALA A 337 9.69 14.22 -2.07
CA ALA A 337 9.14 14.19 -3.40
C ALA A 337 7.65 14.51 -3.38
N ALA A 338 7.22 15.25 -4.40
CA ALA A 338 5.80 15.57 -4.58
C ALA A 338 5.00 14.38 -5.15
N ARG A 339 5.68 13.42 -5.78
CA ARG A 339 5.07 12.26 -6.45
C ARG A 339 6.07 11.14 -6.67
N LEU A 340 5.59 9.93 -6.96
CA LEU A 340 6.39 8.83 -7.50
C LEU A 340 5.91 8.53 -8.93
N HIS A 341 6.85 8.39 -9.85
CA HIS A 341 6.59 7.92 -11.20
C HIS A 341 6.71 6.40 -11.29
N CYS A 342 6.33 5.84 -12.44
CA CYS A 342 6.47 4.42 -12.71
C CYS A 342 7.92 3.97 -12.46
N ASN A 343 8.09 2.84 -11.78
CA ASN A 343 9.37 2.26 -11.35
C ASN A 343 10.13 3.03 -10.24
N ASP A 344 9.58 4.14 -9.74
CA ASP A 344 10.13 4.81 -8.56
C ASP A 344 9.88 4.00 -7.29
N VAL A 345 10.81 4.13 -6.37
CA VAL A 345 10.67 3.62 -5.01
C VAL A 345 10.60 4.80 -4.05
N GLY A 346 9.66 4.74 -3.11
CA GLY A 346 9.52 5.79 -2.12
C GLY A 346 9.16 5.26 -0.74
N ARG A 347 9.57 5.99 0.29
CA ARG A 347 9.06 5.79 1.66
C ARG A 347 7.84 6.67 1.84
N CYS A 348 6.71 6.04 2.11
CA CYS A 348 5.41 6.70 2.17
C CYS A 348 4.78 6.54 3.56
N GLU A 349 4.13 7.61 4.03
CA GLU A 349 3.18 7.55 5.14
C GLU A 349 1.78 7.34 4.56
N ILE A 350 1.09 6.30 5.00
CA ILE A 350 -0.20 5.85 4.48
C ILE A 350 -1.23 5.90 5.60
N VAL A 351 -2.36 6.54 5.32
CA VAL A 351 -3.51 6.62 6.25
C VAL A 351 -4.63 5.76 5.72
N LEU A 352 -5.10 4.82 6.54
CA LEU A 352 -6.24 3.95 6.26
C LEU A 352 -7.51 4.49 6.91
N GLU A 353 -8.67 4.21 6.33
CA GLU A 353 -9.97 4.63 6.90
C GLU A 353 -10.34 3.90 8.20
N ARG A 354 -9.82 2.70 8.41
CA ARG A 354 -9.99 1.94 9.65
C ARG A 354 -8.70 1.22 10.04
N PRO A 355 -8.52 0.93 11.33
CA PRO A 355 -7.38 0.12 11.78
C PRO A 355 -7.44 -1.30 11.19
N VAL A 356 -6.27 -1.82 10.82
CA VAL A 356 -6.09 -3.21 10.37
C VAL A 356 -4.89 -3.84 11.08
N PRO A 357 -4.91 -5.15 11.32
CA PRO A 357 -3.72 -5.85 11.77
C PRO A 357 -2.70 -5.93 10.62
N ILE A 358 -1.43 -5.70 10.94
CA ILE A 358 -0.32 -5.77 10.02
C ILE A 358 0.98 -6.04 10.77
N ASP A 359 1.84 -6.90 10.23
CA ASP A 359 3.20 -7.08 10.72
C ASP A 359 4.18 -6.15 9.97
N SER A 360 5.37 -5.96 10.50
CA SER A 360 6.46 -5.41 9.73
C SER A 360 6.84 -6.36 8.59
N TYR A 361 7.01 -5.85 7.39
CA TYR A 361 7.52 -6.65 6.25
C TYR A 361 8.91 -7.24 6.53
N ALA A 362 9.68 -6.61 7.41
CA ALA A 362 10.97 -7.11 7.86
C ALA A 362 10.84 -8.40 8.67
N ASP A 363 9.76 -8.54 9.42
CA ASP A 363 9.52 -9.69 10.30
C ASP A 363 8.74 -10.78 9.58
N SER A 364 7.74 -10.40 8.78
CA SER A 364 6.91 -11.31 8.00
C SER A 364 6.55 -10.72 6.64
N VAL A 365 7.11 -11.26 5.56
CA VAL A 365 6.78 -10.84 4.19
C VAL A 365 5.34 -11.19 3.81
N ASP A 366 4.79 -12.26 4.39
CA ASP A 366 3.46 -12.77 4.09
C ASP A 366 2.35 -11.91 4.69
N THR A 367 2.64 -11.17 5.76
CA THR A 367 1.67 -10.37 6.52
C THR A 367 2.01 -8.88 6.61
N GLY A 368 3.18 -8.48 6.09
CA GLY A 368 3.63 -7.09 6.05
C GLY A 368 3.54 -6.42 4.69
N GLY A 369 3.05 -7.13 3.66
CA GLY A 369 2.85 -6.60 2.32
C GLY A 369 1.49 -5.92 2.13
N LEU A 370 1.44 -4.92 1.24
CA LEU A 370 0.20 -4.29 0.82
C LEU A 370 0.25 -3.93 -0.68
N ILE A 371 -0.92 -3.85 -1.31
CA ILE A 371 -1.07 -3.54 -2.73
C ILE A 371 -2.00 -2.33 -2.87
N PHE A 372 -1.61 -1.38 -3.72
CA PHE A 372 -2.43 -0.24 -4.12
C PHE A 372 -3.28 -0.62 -5.32
N VAL A 373 -4.59 -0.50 -5.20
CA VAL A 373 -5.55 -0.75 -6.27
C VAL A 373 -6.30 0.54 -6.56
N ASP A 374 -6.34 0.93 -7.83
CA ASP A 374 -7.15 2.08 -8.25
C ASP A 374 -8.63 1.75 -8.15
N ARG A 375 -9.42 2.64 -7.53
CA ARG A 375 -10.84 2.43 -7.22
C ARG A 375 -11.76 2.43 -8.44
N ASN A 376 -11.33 3.01 -9.54
CA ASN A 376 -12.14 3.14 -10.75
C ASN A 376 -11.82 2.06 -11.78
N THR A 377 -10.53 1.77 -11.95
CA THR A 377 -10.04 0.81 -12.95
C THR A 377 -9.80 -0.58 -12.39
N PHE A 378 -9.73 -0.72 -11.05
CA PHE A 378 -9.38 -1.95 -10.32
C PHE A 378 -8.01 -2.52 -10.70
N ARG A 379 -7.12 -1.67 -11.24
CA ARG A 379 -5.74 -2.06 -11.57
C ARG A 379 -4.84 -1.94 -10.37
N THR A 380 -3.86 -2.85 -10.30
CA THR A 380 -2.76 -2.72 -9.35
C THR A 380 -1.87 -1.56 -9.80
N GLU A 381 -1.71 -0.57 -8.93
CA GLU A 381 -0.95 0.64 -9.21
C GLU A 381 0.42 0.63 -8.53
N GLY A 382 0.57 -0.12 -7.43
CA GLY A 382 1.82 -0.23 -6.70
C GLY A 382 1.79 -1.29 -5.61
N ALA A 383 2.97 -1.59 -5.07
CA ALA A 383 3.14 -2.48 -3.94
C ALA A 383 3.90 -1.78 -2.81
N GLY A 384 3.53 -2.10 -1.56
CA GLY A 384 4.14 -1.53 -0.37
C GLY A 384 4.61 -2.60 0.60
N MET A 385 5.75 -2.35 1.22
CA MET A 385 6.35 -3.13 2.28
C MET A 385 6.24 -2.33 3.58
N ALA A 386 5.32 -2.75 4.47
CA ALA A 386 5.10 -2.06 5.73
C ALA A 386 6.36 -2.08 6.59
N THR A 387 6.73 -0.92 7.09
CA THR A 387 7.76 -0.78 8.12
C THR A 387 7.05 -0.47 9.43
N PRO A 388 7.59 -0.89 10.59
CA PRO A 388 7.00 -0.47 11.85
C PRO A 388 7.00 1.06 11.87
N ALA A 389 5.82 1.66 11.85
CA ALA A 389 5.73 3.03 12.28
C ALA A 389 6.28 3.02 13.71
N ALA A 390 7.34 3.77 13.96
CA ALA A 390 7.68 4.08 15.34
C ALA A 390 6.36 4.60 15.91
N ARG A 391 5.72 3.83 16.81
CA ARG A 391 4.52 4.29 17.48
C ARG A 391 4.87 5.67 18.01
N ARG A 392 4.37 6.70 17.36
CA ARG A 392 4.15 7.94 18.08
C ARG A 392 3.12 7.52 19.11
N GLU A 393 3.58 7.27 20.33
CA GLU A 393 2.71 7.07 21.47
C GLU A 393 1.97 8.39 21.74
N VAL A 394 1.06 8.73 20.84
CA VAL A 394 0.07 9.75 21.10
C VAL A 394 -1.02 9.02 21.87
N VAL A 395 -0.78 8.82 23.15
CA VAL A 395 -1.81 8.31 24.06
C VAL A 395 -2.85 9.41 24.22
N TRP A 396 -4.11 9.06 23.94
CA TRP A 396 -5.23 9.96 24.26
C TRP A 396 -5.24 10.20 25.77
N HIS A 397 -4.99 11.44 26.17
CA HIS A 397 -5.02 11.83 27.57
C HIS A 397 -6.47 12.14 27.95
N GLU A 398 -7.06 11.34 28.82
CA GLU A 398 -8.36 11.65 29.41
C GLU A 398 -8.23 12.88 30.31
N THR A 399 -8.97 13.93 29.98
CA THR A 399 -8.98 15.16 30.77
C THR A 399 -10.15 15.14 31.76
N ALA A 400 -9.92 15.62 33.00
CA ALA A 400 -10.95 15.70 34.03
C ALA A 400 -12.15 16.59 33.64
N VAL A 401 -11.94 17.54 32.73
CA VAL A 401 -13.02 18.37 32.16
C VAL A 401 -13.33 17.86 30.76
N ASP A 402 -14.44 17.15 30.61
CA ASP A 402 -14.92 16.60 29.37
C ASP A 402 -15.82 17.58 28.57
N ARG A 403 -16.27 17.15 27.39
CA ARG A 403 -17.20 17.89 26.53
C ARG A 403 -18.54 18.23 27.25
N ASN A 404 -19.04 17.29 28.05
CA ASN A 404 -20.31 17.47 28.72
C ASN A 404 -20.20 18.55 29.80
N ALA A 405 -19.11 18.57 30.57
CA ALA A 405 -18.85 19.60 31.58
C ALA A 405 -18.74 20.99 30.91
N ARG A 406 -18.06 21.09 29.76
CA ARG A 406 -17.95 22.35 29.01
C ARG A 406 -19.27 22.82 28.43
N SER A 407 -20.11 21.89 27.93
CA SER A 407 -21.43 22.19 27.41
C SER A 407 -22.39 22.64 28.50
N ALA A 408 -22.33 22.05 29.70
CA ALA A 408 -23.12 22.46 30.85
C ALA A 408 -22.86 23.92 31.23
N ILE A 409 -21.60 24.35 31.24
CA ILE A 409 -21.22 25.77 31.51
C ILE A 409 -21.80 26.71 30.44
N LYS A 410 -21.84 26.25 29.17
CA LYS A 410 -22.34 27.07 28.05
C LYS A 410 -23.86 27.10 27.92
N GLY A 411 -24.58 26.19 28.60
CA GLY A 411 -26.02 26.12 28.58
C GLY A 411 -26.64 25.62 27.27
N HIS A 412 -25.81 25.05 26.36
CA HIS A 412 -26.28 24.51 25.08
C HIS A 412 -25.42 23.29 24.66
N PRO A 413 -25.99 22.35 23.87
CA PRO A 413 -25.22 21.24 23.31
C PRO A 413 -24.22 21.73 22.25
N PRO A 414 -23.11 21.01 22.02
CA PRO A 414 -22.22 21.28 20.91
C PRO A 414 -22.85 20.75 19.61
N GLN A 415 -22.60 21.44 18.49
CA GLN A 415 -23.15 21.04 17.19
C GLN A 415 -22.25 21.54 16.05
N VAL A 416 -22.05 20.73 15.01
CA VAL A 416 -21.52 21.19 13.73
C VAL A 416 -22.70 21.48 12.81
N VAL A 417 -22.73 22.67 12.23
CA VAL A 417 -23.61 23.05 11.13
C VAL A 417 -22.77 23.17 9.87
N TRP A 418 -22.81 22.16 9.02
CA TRP A 418 -21.95 22.03 7.85
C TRP A 418 -22.68 22.49 6.59
N LEU A 419 -22.41 23.73 6.14
CA LEU A 419 -22.99 24.24 4.91
C LEU A 419 -22.12 23.83 3.72
N THR A 420 -22.71 23.12 2.75
CA THR A 420 -22.08 22.71 1.49
C THR A 420 -22.87 23.22 0.29
N GLY A 421 -22.24 23.36 -0.86
CA GLY A 421 -22.86 23.83 -2.10
C GLY A 421 -21.88 24.60 -3.00
N LEU A 422 -22.31 24.96 -4.20
CA LEU A 422 -21.50 25.66 -5.20
C LEU A 422 -21.01 27.04 -4.72
N SER A 423 -20.00 27.58 -5.38
CA SER A 423 -19.60 28.99 -5.18
C SER A 423 -20.77 29.92 -5.54
N GLY A 424 -20.92 31.05 -4.87
CA GLY A 424 -21.99 32.02 -5.17
C GLY A 424 -23.40 31.61 -4.71
N VAL A 425 -23.60 30.41 -4.15
CA VAL A 425 -24.92 29.94 -3.69
C VAL A 425 -25.42 30.61 -2.39
N GLY A 426 -24.57 31.36 -1.67
CA GLY A 426 -24.96 32.11 -0.47
C GLY A 426 -24.55 31.50 0.86
N LYS A 427 -23.71 30.46 0.89
CA LYS A 427 -23.25 29.78 2.14
C LYS A 427 -22.70 30.75 3.19
N SER A 428 -21.73 31.59 2.86
CA SER A 428 -21.09 32.52 3.80
C SER A 428 -22.06 33.56 4.33
N THR A 429 -23.01 34.00 3.50
CA THR A 429 -24.06 34.96 3.91
C THR A 429 -25.02 34.35 4.92
N ILE A 430 -25.49 33.10 4.66
CA ILE A 430 -26.37 32.36 5.57
C ILE A 430 -25.61 32.03 6.88
N ALA A 431 -24.37 31.57 6.77
CA ALA A 431 -23.53 31.21 7.90
C ALA A 431 -23.30 32.40 8.85
N ASN A 432 -22.96 33.56 8.31
CA ASN A 432 -22.76 34.78 9.09
C ASN A 432 -24.05 35.28 9.74
N ALA A 433 -25.19 35.23 9.02
CA ALA A 433 -26.47 35.61 9.59
C ALA A 433 -26.94 34.64 10.68
N LEU A 434 -26.68 33.32 10.51
CA LEU A 434 -26.96 32.31 11.52
C LEU A 434 -26.10 32.53 12.77
N GLU A 435 -24.80 32.78 12.61
CA GLU A 435 -23.90 33.06 13.72
C GLU A 435 -24.33 34.27 14.51
N ALA A 436 -24.62 35.38 13.83
CA ALA A 436 -25.13 36.60 14.48
C ALA A 436 -26.41 36.34 15.30
N ARG A 437 -27.31 35.52 14.75
CA ARG A 437 -28.59 35.20 15.46
C ARG A 437 -28.37 34.30 16.66
N LEU A 438 -27.50 33.28 16.57
CA LEU A 438 -27.14 32.40 17.68
C LEU A 438 -26.39 33.16 18.79
N ASN A 439 -25.48 34.03 18.42
CA ASN A 439 -24.72 34.85 19.35
C ASN A 439 -25.63 35.82 20.13
N ALA A 440 -26.61 36.42 19.46
CA ALA A 440 -27.60 37.33 20.09
C ALA A 440 -28.44 36.65 21.18
N VAL A 441 -28.58 35.33 21.16
CA VAL A 441 -29.30 34.56 22.19
C VAL A 441 -28.33 33.83 23.16
N GLY A 442 -27.06 34.19 23.16
CA GLY A 442 -26.07 33.68 24.09
C GLY A 442 -25.46 32.30 23.73
N VAL A 443 -25.66 31.80 22.52
CA VAL A 443 -25.04 30.56 22.07
C VAL A 443 -23.59 30.84 21.62
N HIS A 444 -22.64 30.12 22.19
CA HIS A 444 -21.23 30.28 21.83
C HIS A 444 -20.93 29.57 20.49
N THR A 445 -20.63 30.37 19.50
CA THR A 445 -20.39 29.92 18.12
C THR A 445 -18.96 30.14 17.66
N MET A 446 -18.59 29.42 16.61
CA MET A 446 -17.40 29.70 15.79
C MET A 446 -17.71 29.47 14.34
N LEU A 447 -17.57 30.52 13.52
CA LEU A 447 -17.71 30.45 12.07
C LEU A 447 -16.36 30.16 11.40
N MET A 448 -16.31 29.09 10.63
CA MET A 448 -15.19 28.76 9.76
C MET A 448 -15.61 28.95 8.29
N ASP A 449 -15.14 30.02 7.67
CA ASP A 449 -15.36 30.31 6.25
C ASP A 449 -14.17 29.86 5.41
N GLY A 450 -14.45 29.39 4.20
CA GLY A 450 -13.45 28.79 3.31
C GLY A 450 -12.30 29.73 2.92
N ASP A 451 -12.59 31.02 2.76
CA ASP A 451 -11.53 31.99 2.45
C ASP A 451 -10.72 32.34 3.70
N ASN A 452 -11.38 32.54 4.83
CA ASN A 452 -10.70 32.95 6.07
C ASN A 452 -9.70 31.90 6.57
N VAL A 453 -10.04 30.60 6.51
CA VAL A 453 -9.13 29.54 6.97
C VAL A 453 -7.91 29.38 6.08
N ARG A 454 -7.99 29.81 4.82
CA ARG A 454 -6.86 29.81 3.88
C ARG A 454 -5.84 30.91 4.14
N HIS A 455 -6.18 31.93 4.93
CA HIS A 455 -5.22 32.92 5.40
C HIS A 455 -4.38 32.44 6.60
N GLY A 456 -4.80 31.38 7.28
CA GLY A 456 -4.14 30.84 8.48
C GLY A 456 -3.92 29.33 8.40
N LEU A 457 -4.89 28.58 8.91
CA LEU A 457 -4.83 27.12 9.10
C LEU A 457 -4.45 26.35 7.83
N ASN A 458 -4.93 26.79 6.67
CA ASN A 458 -4.76 26.11 5.38
C ASN A 458 -4.03 26.99 4.34
N ARG A 459 -3.15 27.91 4.79
CA ARG A 459 -2.40 28.82 3.91
C ARG A 459 -1.42 28.11 2.97
N ASP A 460 -0.99 26.91 3.36
CA ASP A 460 -0.07 26.04 2.64
C ASP A 460 -0.76 25.21 1.54
N LEU A 461 -2.10 25.21 1.50
CA LEU A 461 -2.88 24.42 0.55
C LEU A 461 -3.29 25.24 -0.68
N GLY A 462 -3.09 24.66 -1.86
CA GLY A 462 -3.57 25.18 -3.14
C GLY A 462 -5.02 24.79 -3.45
N PHE A 463 -5.33 24.59 -4.74
CA PHE A 463 -6.66 24.23 -5.24
C PHE A 463 -6.68 22.90 -6.00
N SER A 464 -5.58 22.11 -5.95
CA SER A 464 -5.57 20.75 -6.47
C SER A 464 -6.60 19.88 -5.75
N GLN A 465 -6.96 18.75 -6.34
CA GLN A 465 -7.88 17.79 -5.70
C GLN A 465 -7.35 17.35 -4.32
N ALA A 466 -6.05 17.04 -4.23
CA ALA A 466 -5.41 16.65 -2.97
C ALA A 466 -5.49 17.75 -1.91
N ASP A 467 -5.23 19.01 -2.29
CA ASP A 467 -5.33 20.15 -1.38
C ASP A 467 -6.77 20.37 -0.89
N ARG A 468 -7.77 20.12 -1.73
CA ARG A 468 -9.19 20.23 -1.33
C ARG A 468 -9.57 19.16 -0.32
N ILE A 469 -9.14 17.92 -0.50
CA ILE A 469 -9.36 16.82 0.44
C ILE A 469 -8.71 17.14 1.79
N GLU A 470 -7.43 17.53 1.77
CA GLU A 470 -6.70 17.91 2.99
C GLU A 470 -7.29 19.14 3.68
N ASN A 471 -7.78 20.11 2.91
CA ASN A 471 -8.51 21.27 3.44
C ASN A 471 -9.74 20.82 4.24
N ILE A 472 -10.57 19.93 3.69
CA ILE A 472 -11.79 19.44 4.39
C ILE A 472 -11.41 18.59 5.60
N ARG A 473 -10.37 17.74 5.50
CA ARG A 473 -9.88 16.97 6.63
C ARG A 473 -9.45 17.87 7.80
N ARG A 474 -8.62 18.90 7.54
CA ARG A 474 -8.19 19.85 8.60
C ARG A 474 -9.35 20.60 9.22
N ILE A 475 -10.34 20.99 8.41
CA ILE A 475 -11.54 21.66 8.90
C ILE A 475 -12.37 20.73 9.79
N GLY A 476 -12.53 19.46 9.40
CA GLY A 476 -13.23 18.46 10.21
C GLY A 476 -12.57 18.25 11.58
N GLU A 477 -11.24 18.13 11.62
CA GLU A 477 -10.48 18.00 12.88
C GLU A 477 -10.58 19.27 13.75
N ALA A 478 -10.45 20.44 13.15
CA ALA A 478 -10.62 21.70 13.88
C ALA A 478 -12.03 21.86 14.44
N ALA A 479 -13.05 21.49 13.66
CA ALA A 479 -14.44 21.49 14.11
C ALA A 479 -14.64 20.53 15.30
N ASN A 480 -14.07 19.32 15.26
CA ASN A 480 -14.15 18.36 16.37
C ASN A 480 -13.45 18.89 17.64
N LEU A 481 -12.31 19.54 17.53
CA LEU A 481 -11.65 20.19 18.68
C LEU A 481 -12.53 21.29 19.30
N MET A 482 -13.17 22.12 18.47
CA MET A 482 -14.08 23.17 18.91
C MET A 482 -15.37 22.61 19.52
N LEU A 483 -15.90 21.48 18.99
CA LEU A 483 -16.98 20.76 19.63
C LEU A 483 -16.59 20.25 21.02
N ASN A 484 -15.38 19.72 21.18
CA ASN A 484 -14.85 19.31 22.48
C ASN A 484 -14.74 20.48 23.47
N ALA A 485 -14.58 21.71 22.97
CA ALA A 485 -14.68 22.92 23.76
C ALA A 485 -16.15 23.34 24.09
N GLY A 486 -17.15 22.60 23.57
CA GLY A 486 -18.57 22.88 23.78
C GLY A 486 -19.18 23.95 22.88
N LEU A 487 -18.55 24.26 21.75
CA LEU A 487 -18.99 25.30 20.81
C LEU A 487 -19.99 24.74 19.77
N VAL A 488 -20.79 25.65 19.21
CA VAL A 488 -21.48 25.43 17.94
C VAL A 488 -20.56 25.88 16.80
N VAL A 489 -20.18 24.97 15.93
CA VAL A 489 -19.27 25.24 14.83
C VAL A 489 -20.07 25.35 13.54
N ILE A 490 -20.01 26.51 12.90
CA ILE A 490 -20.66 26.75 11.61
C ILE A 490 -19.58 26.73 10.54
N THR A 491 -19.73 25.87 9.53
CA THR A 491 -18.74 25.78 8.44
C THR A 491 -19.37 26.21 7.11
N ALA A 492 -18.65 26.99 6.31
CA ALA A 492 -19.11 27.45 5.00
C ALA A 492 -18.07 27.11 3.93
N PHE A 493 -18.13 25.88 3.40
CA PHE A 493 -17.20 25.35 2.39
C PHE A 493 -17.96 24.81 1.18
N ILE A 494 -17.30 24.76 0.02
CA ILE A 494 -17.85 24.06 -1.15
C ILE A 494 -17.97 22.57 -0.84
N SER A 495 -16.93 21.95 -0.24
CA SER A 495 -16.84 20.52 0.10
C SER A 495 -17.47 19.62 -0.98
N PRO A 496 -16.84 19.56 -2.19
CA PRO A 496 -17.53 19.07 -3.38
C PRO A 496 -17.79 17.56 -3.38
N PHE A 497 -17.02 16.77 -2.64
CA PHE A 497 -17.08 15.31 -2.64
C PHE A 497 -17.88 14.79 -1.45
N ARG A 498 -18.71 13.77 -1.68
CA ARG A 498 -19.49 13.09 -0.62
C ARG A 498 -18.59 12.45 0.42
N ASP A 499 -17.53 11.80 -0.02
CA ASP A 499 -16.59 11.10 0.84
C ASP A 499 -15.91 12.04 1.85
N ASP A 500 -15.53 13.25 1.42
CA ASP A 500 -14.90 14.24 2.29
C ASP A 500 -15.88 14.73 3.37
N ARG A 501 -17.14 14.92 3.01
CA ARG A 501 -18.20 15.31 3.98
C ARG A 501 -18.49 14.17 4.95
N GLN A 502 -18.51 12.92 4.49
CA GLN A 502 -18.66 11.74 5.33
C GLN A 502 -17.48 11.56 6.29
N LEU A 503 -16.26 11.83 5.83
CA LEU A 503 -15.08 11.84 6.70
C LEU A 503 -15.24 12.86 7.84
N ALA A 504 -15.63 14.10 7.52
CA ALA A 504 -15.87 15.12 8.53
C ALA A 504 -17.02 14.74 9.50
N ARG A 505 -18.09 14.13 8.99
CA ARG A 505 -19.20 13.60 9.80
C ARG A 505 -18.74 12.48 10.74
N GLY A 506 -17.83 11.61 10.29
CA GLY A 506 -17.30 10.50 11.08
C GLY A 506 -16.42 10.91 12.26
N LEU A 507 -15.91 12.15 12.29
CA LEU A 507 -15.12 12.68 13.39
C LEU A 507 -15.93 13.09 14.63
N VAL A 508 -17.24 13.20 14.50
CA VAL A 508 -18.14 13.68 15.55
C VAL A 508 -19.16 12.62 15.95
N ARG A 509 -19.76 12.76 17.13
CA ARG A 509 -20.75 11.78 17.61
C ARG A 509 -22.02 11.82 16.76
N LYS A 510 -22.72 10.69 16.69
CA LYS A 510 -24.01 10.60 16.01
C LYS A 510 -24.97 11.65 16.56
N GLY A 511 -25.55 12.46 15.67
CA GLY A 511 -26.48 13.54 16.02
C GLY A 511 -25.84 14.93 16.18
N GLU A 512 -24.51 15.03 16.30
CA GLU A 512 -23.80 16.32 16.45
C GLU A 512 -23.39 16.94 15.09
N PHE A 513 -23.72 16.33 13.98
CA PHE A 513 -23.50 16.86 12.62
C PHE A 513 -24.83 17.20 11.96
N LEU A 514 -24.98 18.40 11.46
CA LEU A 514 -26.12 18.90 10.70
C LEU A 514 -25.63 19.34 9.32
N GLU A 515 -25.79 18.50 8.30
CA GLU A 515 -25.42 18.84 6.93
C GLU A 515 -26.53 19.68 6.30
N VAL A 516 -26.16 20.88 5.86
CA VAL A 516 -27.06 21.82 5.20
C VAL A 516 -26.62 21.96 3.76
N PHE A 517 -27.36 21.35 2.84
CA PHE A 517 -27.14 21.53 1.41
C PHE A 517 -27.78 22.85 0.96
N VAL A 518 -26.93 23.83 0.72
CA VAL A 518 -27.32 25.12 0.17
C VAL A 518 -27.27 25.02 -1.34
N ASP A 519 -28.43 25.03 -1.97
CA ASP A 519 -28.63 24.75 -3.39
C ASP A 519 -29.11 25.98 -4.16
N ALA A 520 -28.75 26.06 -5.42
CA ALA A 520 -29.33 26.94 -6.43
C ALA A 520 -28.91 26.47 -7.83
N PRO A 521 -29.72 26.72 -8.87
CA PRO A 521 -29.32 26.46 -10.24
C PRO A 521 -27.97 27.13 -10.57
N LEU A 522 -27.11 26.43 -11.32
CA LEU A 522 -25.79 26.95 -11.70
C LEU A 522 -25.86 28.33 -12.35
N ALA A 523 -26.84 28.54 -13.22
CA ALA A 523 -27.07 29.83 -13.90
C ALA A 523 -27.32 30.99 -12.88
N VAL A 524 -27.98 30.70 -11.76
CA VAL A 524 -28.20 31.69 -10.68
C VAL A 524 -26.90 31.98 -9.96
N CYS A 525 -26.07 30.95 -9.70
CA CYS A 525 -24.75 31.11 -9.08
C CYS A 525 -23.81 31.93 -9.98
N GLU A 526 -23.81 31.66 -11.28
CA GLU A 526 -23.04 32.41 -12.30
C GLU A 526 -23.51 33.87 -12.43
N ALA A 527 -24.83 34.11 -12.41
CA ALA A 527 -25.37 35.47 -12.45
C ALA A 527 -25.02 36.29 -11.19
N ARG A 528 -24.97 35.65 -10.04
CA ARG A 528 -24.58 36.30 -8.77
C ARG A 528 -23.09 36.62 -8.73
N ASP A 529 -22.21 35.72 -9.11
CA ASP A 529 -20.74 35.73 -9.15
C ASP A 529 -20.06 36.87 -8.38
N PRO A 530 -20.24 37.00 -7.06
CA PRO A 530 -19.83 38.17 -6.29
C PRO A 530 -18.31 38.41 -6.29
N LYS A 531 -17.51 37.39 -6.66
CA LYS A 531 -16.04 37.44 -6.69
C LYS A 531 -15.47 37.37 -8.11
N GLY A 532 -16.31 37.32 -9.14
CA GLY A 532 -15.90 37.18 -10.53
C GLY A 532 -15.22 35.82 -10.87
N LEU A 533 -15.42 34.82 -10.02
CA LEU A 533 -14.76 33.52 -10.17
C LEU A 533 -15.31 32.72 -11.34
N TYR A 534 -16.63 32.72 -11.57
CA TYR A 534 -17.25 32.04 -12.72
C TYR A 534 -16.79 32.67 -14.04
N LYS A 535 -16.76 33.99 -14.11
CA LYS A 535 -16.28 34.72 -15.31
C LYS A 535 -14.83 34.32 -15.63
N ARG A 536 -13.97 34.23 -14.64
CA ARG A 536 -12.57 33.83 -14.79
C ARG A 536 -12.44 32.33 -15.14
N ALA A 537 -13.25 31.47 -14.56
CA ALA A 537 -13.26 30.03 -14.85
C ALA A 537 -13.72 29.76 -16.29
N ARG A 538 -14.78 30.41 -16.74
CA ARG A 538 -15.27 30.33 -18.15
C ARG A 538 -14.24 30.87 -19.14
N ALA A 539 -13.44 31.86 -18.76
CA ALA A 539 -12.32 32.36 -19.55
C ALA A 539 -11.05 31.47 -19.49
N GLY A 540 -11.10 30.30 -18.85
CA GLY A 540 -9.97 29.36 -18.72
C GLY A 540 -8.85 29.83 -17.79
N GLN A 541 -9.05 30.89 -16.99
CA GLN A 541 -8.05 31.45 -16.09
C GLN A 541 -7.95 30.72 -14.74
N ILE A 542 -8.96 29.90 -14.40
CA ILE A 542 -8.98 29.09 -13.18
C ILE A 542 -9.18 27.65 -13.62
N PRO A 543 -8.15 26.78 -13.52
CA PRO A 543 -8.31 25.36 -13.77
C PRO A 543 -9.13 24.71 -12.64
N ASP A 544 -9.77 23.59 -12.92
CA ASP A 544 -10.48 22.73 -11.95
C ASP A 544 -11.52 23.44 -11.06
N PHE A 545 -12.26 24.40 -11.63
CA PHE A 545 -13.28 25.15 -10.90
C PHE A 545 -14.56 24.32 -10.72
N THR A 546 -14.96 24.09 -9.46
CA THR A 546 -16.14 23.29 -9.10
C THR A 546 -17.42 23.88 -9.70
N GLY A 547 -18.16 23.06 -10.44
CA GLY A 547 -19.39 23.43 -11.14
C GLY A 547 -19.18 23.90 -12.59
N VAL A 548 -17.92 24.09 -13.05
CA VAL A 548 -17.60 24.46 -14.45
C VAL A 548 -16.73 23.38 -15.10
N SER A 549 -15.51 23.18 -14.62
CA SER A 549 -14.55 22.20 -15.13
C SER A 549 -14.32 21.02 -14.17
N HIS A 550 -14.83 21.12 -12.93
CA HIS A 550 -14.73 20.08 -11.91
C HIS A 550 -16.11 19.77 -11.33
N PRO A 551 -16.45 18.48 -11.05
CA PRO A 551 -17.77 18.09 -10.55
C PRO A 551 -18.02 18.58 -9.12
N TYR A 552 -19.30 18.72 -8.78
CA TYR A 552 -19.84 18.82 -7.43
C TYR A 552 -20.80 17.66 -7.23
N GLU A 553 -20.62 16.90 -6.17
CA GLU A 553 -21.48 15.77 -5.80
C GLU A 553 -22.50 16.21 -4.75
N PRO A 554 -23.77 16.44 -5.10
CA PRO A 554 -24.80 16.79 -4.12
C PRO A 554 -24.91 15.72 -3.03
N PRO A 555 -25.17 16.11 -1.75
CA PRO A 555 -25.47 15.17 -0.70
C PRO A 555 -26.68 14.29 -1.07
N LEU A 556 -26.64 13.00 -0.71
CA LEU A 556 -27.76 12.08 -0.96
C LEU A 556 -28.90 12.31 0.04
N GLU A 557 -28.56 12.43 1.33
CA GLU A 557 -29.49 12.56 2.45
C GLU A 557 -29.01 13.65 3.42
N PRO A 558 -28.98 14.94 3.01
CA PRO A 558 -28.65 16.02 3.93
C PRO A 558 -29.77 16.20 4.94
N GLU A 559 -29.47 16.58 6.18
CA GLU A 559 -30.49 16.89 7.17
C GLU A 559 -31.34 18.09 6.75
N LEU A 560 -30.77 19.04 6.00
CA LEU A 560 -31.49 20.17 5.44
C LEU A 560 -31.07 20.44 4.00
N ARG A 561 -32.06 20.78 3.14
CA ARG A 561 -31.82 21.33 1.81
C ARG A 561 -32.48 22.70 1.73
N ILE A 562 -31.74 23.72 1.36
CA ILE A 562 -32.17 25.11 1.25
C ILE A 562 -31.92 25.59 -0.19
N ASP A 563 -32.99 25.92 -0.91
CA ASP A 563 -32.91 26.51 -2.24
C ASP A 563 -32.90 28.05 -2.13
N THR A 564 -31.71 28.64 -2.31
CA THR A 564 -31.51 30.09 -2.20
C THR A 564 -31.97 30.87 -3.44
N SER A 565 -32.46 30.21 -4.47
CA SER A 565 -33.16 30.87 -5.58
C SER A 565 -34.60 31.20 -5.22
N LEU A 566 -35.17 30.52 -4.22
CA LEU A 566 -36.58 30.64 -3.78
C LEU A 566 -36.73 31.22 -2.37
N THR A 567 -35.69 31.08 -1.51
CA THR A 567 -35.74 31.49 -0.12
C THR A 567 -34.81 32.66 0.18
N SER A 568 -35.25 33.56 1.02
CA SER A 568 -34.43 34.65 1.55
C SER A 568 -33.41 34.14 2.58
N VAL A 569 -32.39 34.93 2.90
CA VAL A 569 -31.42 34.64 3.95
C VAL A 569 -32.09 34.45 5.30
N ALA A 570 -33.08 35.29 5.62
CA ALA A 570 -33.81 35.22 6.87
C ALA A 570 -34.63 33.91 7.03
N GLU A 571 -35.31 33.47 5.98
CA GLU A 571 -36.03 32.19 5.93
C GLU A 571 -35.07 30.99 6.02
N SER A 572 -33.95 31.06 5.33
CA SER A 572 -32.90 30.04 5.39
C SER A 572 -32.35 29.86 6.81
N VAL A 573 -32.10 30.98 7.51
CA VAL A 573 -31.65 30.97 8.91
C VAL A 573 -32.75 30.39 9.82
N GLN A 574 -34.01 30.77 9.63
CA GLN A 574 -35.13 30.23 10.44
C GLN A 574 -35.26 28.70 10.26
N THR A 575 -35.07 28.20 9.05
CA THR A 575 -35.08 26.75 8.78
C THR A 575 -33.99 26.02 9.57
N ILE A 576 -32.77 26.56 9.61
CA ILE A 576 -31.66 25.98 10.38
C ILE A 576 -31.93 26.07 11.88
N LEU A 577 -32.41 27.19 12.36
CA LEU A 577 -32.77 27.37 13.78
C LEU A 577 -33.86 26.39 14.22
N ALA A 578 -34.87 26.13 13.38
CA ALA A 578 -35.91 25.13 13.64
C ALA A 578 -35.34 23.73 13.84
N ALA A 579 -34.36 23.33 12.99
CA ALA A 579 -33.67 22.06 13.15
C ALA A 579 -32.82 22.01 14.43
N LEU A 580 -32.16 23.11 14.80
CA LEU A 580 -31.38 23.20 16.04
C LEU A 580 -32.30 23.13 17.28
N LYS A 581 -33.52 23.68 17.24
CA LYS A 581 -34.52 23.53 18.31
C LYS A 581 -34.86 22.07 18.58
N VAL A 582 -35.06 21.27 17.54
CA VAL A 582 -35.29 19.82 17.67
C VAL A 582 -34.14 19.12 18.37
N LYS A 583 -32.91 19.64 18.23
CA LYS A 583 -31.70 19.13 18.89
C LYS A 583 -31.45 19.68 20.30
N GLY A 584 -32.43 20.42 20.88
CA GLY A 584 -32.40 20.90 22.26
C GLY A 584 -31.79 22.30 22.43
N PHE A 585 -31.61 23.07 21.36
CA PHE A 585 -31.17 24.46 21.46
C PHE A 585 -32.37 25.37 21.86
N ARG A 586 -32.12 26.32 22.74
CA ARG A 586 -33.06 27.38 23.12
C ARG A 586 -32.85 28.63 22.25
N VAL A 587 -33.18 28.55 20.96
CA VAL A 587 -32.91 29.57 19.94
C VAL A 587 -34.20 30.07 19.28
#